data_a344494ab711abb5c113bb985f8715a8
#
_entry.id   a344494ab711abb5c113bb985f8715a8
#
_cell.length_a   1.000
_cell.length_b   1.000
_cell.length_c   1.000
_cell.angle_alpha   90.00
_cell.angle_beta   90.00
_cell.angle_gamma   90.00
#
_symmetry.space_group_name_H-M   'P 1'
#
loop_
_entity.id
_entity.type
_entity.pdbx_description
1 polymer ?
#
loop_
_entity_poly.entity_id
_entity_poly.type
_entity_poly.pdbx_seq_one_letter_code
_entity_poly.pdbx_strand_id
1 'polypeptide(L)'
;VDVFEDGGLRVFGPRKNAAILEGSKAFSKDLMKKYGIPTAAYENFDDPQKALAYLETAKFPIVLKADGLALGKGVLICNTLQEAQEGVRSIMMDKKFGSAGNTMVIEEFMTGREVSVLSYVDGKTIKTMTSAQDHKRAQDGDQGLNTGGMGTFSPSPFYTKEVDEFCKSHIYQATVDAMAKEGREFKGIIFFGLMLTKDGPRVLEYNARFGDPEAQVVLPRMKNDILEVMEACVDGTLDQVDLQFEDNAAVCVVLASDGYPVSYEKGYVIRGLENFKDKDGYYVFHAGTKKTDKGIVTNGGRVLGVTA
;
A
#
# COMPACT_ATOMS: atom_id res chain seq x y z
N VAL A 1 -12.52 10.39 -9.89
CA VAL A 1 -11.86 11.69 -10.07
C VAL A 1 -12.29 12.27 -11.42
N ASP A 2 -11.89 11.66 -12.54
CA ASP A 2 -12.10 12.22 -13.89
C ASP A 2 -13.53 12.74 -14.13
N VAL A 3 -14.56 11.94 -13.85
CA VAL A 3 -15.98 12.31 -14.03
C VAL A 3 -16.37 13.58 -13.24
N PHE A 4 -15.86 13.72 -12.04
CA PHE A 4 -16.16 14.88 -11.19
C PHE A 4 -15.41 16.13 -11.65
N GLU A 5 -14.13 15.99 -12.00
CA GLU A 5 -13.35 17.12 -12.54
C GLU A 5 -13.90 17.60 -13.89
N ASP A 6 -14.26 16.67 -14.78
CA ASP A 6 -14.88 16.99 -16.07
C ASP A 6 -16.26 17.65 -15.88
N GLY A 7 -16.92 17.41 -14.73
CA GLY A 7 -18.12 18.10 -14.27
C GLY A 7 -17.86 19.44 -13.54
N GLY A 8 -16.61 19.90 -13.46
CA GLY A 8 -16.23 21.16 -12.83
C GLY A 8 -16.14 21.12 -11.29
N LEU A 9 -16.11 19.93 -10.68
CA LEU A 9 -15.97 19.77 -9.24
C LEU A 9 -14.49 19.66 -8.84
N ARG A 10 -14.14 20.24 -7.69
CA ARG A 10 -12.82 20.04 -7.08
C ARG A 10 -12.74 18.64 -6.47
N VAL A 11 -11.71 17.88 -6.81
CA VAL A 11 -11.54 16.50 -6.35
C VAL A 11 -10.10 16.26 -5.92
N PHE A 12 -9.93 15.69 -4.72
CA PHE A 12 -8.65 15.21 -4.27
C PHE A 12 -8.48 13.73 -4.65
N GLY A 13 -7.45 13.44 -5.44
CA GLY A 13 -7.10 12.09 -5.88
C GLY A 13 -6.53 12.07 -7.30
N PRO A 14 -5.85 10.98 -7.70
CA PRO A 14 -5.27 10.88 -9.04
C PRO A 14 -6.34 10.62 -10.10
N ARG A 15 -6.20 11.23 -11.27
CA ARG A 15 -6.95 10.84 -12.47
C ARG A 15 -6.60 9.41 -12.89
N LYS A 16 -7.47 8.79 -13.68
CA LYS A 16 -7.32 7.41 -14.15
C LYS A 16 -5.97 7.14 -14.80
N ASN A 17 -5.45 8.09 -15.60
CA ASN A 17 -4.15 7.96 -16.25
C ASN A 17 -2.97 7.93 -15.28
N ALA A 18 -3.07 8.63 -14.14
CA ALA A 18 -2.05 8.65 -13.09
C ALA A 18 -2.24 7.50 -12.08
N ALA A 19 -3.48 7.08 -11.81
CA ALA A 19 -3.80 5.94 -10.95
C ALA A 19 -3.23 4.60 -11.47
N ILE A 20 -2.76 4.54 -12.71
CA ILE A 20 -2.03 3.39 -13.26
C ILE A 20 -0.79 3.04 -12.45
N LEU A 21 -0.25 3.99 -11.67
CA LEU A 21 0.88 3.75 -10.77
C LEU A 21 0.58 2.62 -9.75
N GLU A 22 -0.68 2.47 -9.30
CA GLU A 22 -1.16 1.30 -8.55
C GLU A 22 -1.80 0.26 -9.48
N GLY A 23 -2.49 0.71 -10.53
CA GLY A 23 -3.31 -0.12 -11.41
C GLY A 23 -2.52 -1.10 -12.25
N SER A 24 -1.22 -0.87 -12.51
CA SER A 24 -0.33 -1.76 -13.25
C SER A 24 1.03 -1.84 -12.59
N LYS A 25 1.38 -3.03 -12.12
CA LYS A 25 2.71 -3.32 -11.56
C LYS A 25 3.79 -3.31 -12.64
N ALA A 26 3.46 -3.79 -13.84
CA ALA A 26 4.36 -3.75 -14.98
C ALA A 26 4.71 -2.29 -15.34
N PHE A 27 3.70 -1.42 -15.43
CA PHE A 27 3.94 0.02 -15.67
C PHE A 27 4.85 0.64 -14.59
N SER A 28 4.55 0.42 -13.31
CA SER A 28 5.35 1.01 -12.22
C SER A 28 6.78 0.49 -12.21
N LYS A 29 7.00 -0.78 -12.55
CA LYS A 29 8.35 -1.35 -12.69
C LYS A 29 9.10 -0.73 -13.84
N ASP A 30 8.48 -0.61 -15.01
CA ASP A 30 9.09 0.01 -16.18
C ASP A 30 9.39 1.50 -15.93
N LEU A 31 8.49 2.21 -15.23
CA LEU A 31 8.70 3.59 -14.79
C LEU A 31 9.95 3.68 -13.90
N MET A 32 10.04 2.85 -12.85
CA MET A 32 11.17 2.86 -11.92
C MET A 32 12.50 2.54 -12.65
N LYS A 33 12.51 1.54 -13.53
CA LYS A 33 13.68 1.18 -14.33
C LYS A 33 14.11 2.33 -15.25
N LYS A 34 13.15 2.94 -15.96
CA LYS A 34 13.40 4.05 -16.90
C LYS A 34 13.99 5.27 -16.23
N TYR A 35 13.54 5.58 -15.02
CA TYR A 35 13.96 6.79 -14.29
C TYR A 35 14.97 6.54 -13.16
N GLY A 36 15.50 5.32 -13.06
CA GLY A 36 16.55 4.97 -12.10
C GLY A 36 16.09 4.95 -10.65
N ILE A 37 14.79 4.74 -10.40
CA ILE A 37 14.22 4.63 -9.05
C ILE A 37 14.53 3.22 -8.51
N PRO A 38 15.16 3.10 -7.32
CA PRO A 38 15.57 1.81 -6.77
C PRO A 38 14.37 0.87 -6.52
N THR A 39 14.40 -0.32 -7.13
CA THR A 39 13.41 -1.38 -6.94
C THR A 39 14.06 -2.75 -7.19
N ALA A 40 13.32 -3.85 -6.95
CA ALA A 40 13.76 -5.20 -7.27
C ALA A 40 14.03 -5.37 -8.77
N ALA A 41 15.04 -6.16 -9.12
CA ALA A 41 15.20 -6.61 -10.50
C ALA A 41 13.97 -7.40 -10.94
N TYR A 42 13.52 -7.20 -12.17
CA TYR A 42 12.27 -7.76 -12.65
C TYR A 42 12.27 -7.98 -14.16
N GLU A 43 11.35 -8.81 -14.61
CA GLU A 43 10.97 -8.95 -16.02
C GLU A 43 9.44 -9.06 -16.13
N ASN A 44 8.88 -8.49 -17.22
CA ASN A 44 7.46 -8.51 -17.54
C ASN A 44 7.17 -9.56 -18.61
N PHE A 45 6.10 -10.32 -18.43
CA PHE A 45 5.67 -11.39 -19.34
C PHE A 45 4.18 -11.26 -19.68
N ASP A 46 3.86 -11.27 -20.96
CA ASP A 46 2.51 -11.39 -21.54
C ASP A 46 2.24 -12.78 -22.14
N ASP A 47 3.30 -13.60 -22.23
CA ASP A 47 3.28 -14.97 -22.76
C ASP A 47 3.70 -15.96 -21.64
N PRO A 48 2.83 -16.88 -21.21
CA PRO A 48 3.15 -17.84 -20.16
C PRO A 48 4.31 -18.79 -20.52
N GLN A 49 4.53 -19.08 -21.81
CA GLN A 49 5.64 -19.95 -22.22
C GLN A 49 6.98 -19.24 -22.04
N LYS A 50 7.04 -17.93 -22.34
CA LYS A 50 8.24 -17.11 -22.08
C LYS A 50 8.51 -16.99 -20.58
N ALA A 51 7.45 -16.81 -19.77
CA ALA A 51 7.58 -16.78 -18.31
C ALA A 51 8.14 -18.12 -17.78
N LEU A 52 7.61 -19.25 -18.22
CA LEU A 52 8.10 -20.58 -17.84
C LEU A 52 9.56 -20.80 -18.25
N ALA A 53 9.94 -20.40 -19.47
CA ALA A 53 11.33 -20.52 -19.95
C ALA A 53 12.29 -19.66 -19.12
N TYR A 54 11.89 -18.45 -18.73
CA TYR A 54 12.69 -17.58 -17.85
C TYR A 54 12.96 -18.23 -16.48
N LEU A 55 11.96 -18.93 -15.92
CA LEU A 55 12.09 -19.56 -14.60
C LEU A 55 13.17 -20.65 -14.57
N GLU A 56 13.46 -21.32 -15.70
CA GLU A 56 14.51 -22.36 -15.76
C GLU A 56 15.92 -21.84 -15.42
N THR A 57 16.15 -20.53 -15.57
CA THR A 57 17.43 -19.87 -15.29
C THR A 57 17.36 -18.92 -14.11
N ALA A 58 16.18 -18.75 -13.49
CA ALA A 58 15.96 -17.83 -12.40
C ALA A 58 16.60 -18.32 -11.09
N LYS A 59 16.98 -17.37 -10.22
CA LYS A 59 17.47 -17.67 -8.88
C LYS A 59 16.30 -17.62 -7.89
N PHE A 60 16.20 -18.62 -7.03
CA PHE A 60 15.15 -18.71 -6.03
C PHE A 60 15.64 -18.25 -4.63
N PRO A 61 14.75 -17.71 -3.75
CA PRO A 61 13.32 -17.48 -4.00
C PRO A 61 13.07 -16.35 -5.00
N ILE A 62 11.85 -16.36 -5.61
CA ILE A 62 11.40 -15.39 -6.61
C ILE A 62 9.97 -14.96 -6.31
N VAL A 63 9.56 -13.78 -6.78
CA VAL A 63 8.21 -13.25 -6.57
C VAL A 63 7.47 -13.14 -7.89
N LEU A 64 6.30 -13.74 -7.97
CA LEU A 64 5.38 -13.63 -9.10
C LEU A 64 4.25 -12.66 -8.71
N LYS A 65 3.99 -11.66 -9.55
CA LYS A 65 2.93 -10.68 -9.35
C LYS A 65 2.02 -10.61 -10.57
N ALA A 66 0.73 -10.87 -10.39
CA ALA A 66 -0.26 -10.55 -11.41
C ALA A 66 -0.33 -9.04 -11.62
N ASP A 67 -0.40 -8.58 -12.88
CA ASP A 67 -0.54 -7.16 -13.20
C ASP A 67 -1.98 -6.71 -13.00
N GLY A 68 -2.18 -5.66 -12.20
CA GLY A 68 -3.49 -5.13 -11.89
C GLY A 68 -3.93 -5.30 -10.43
N LEU A 69 -5.17 -4.88 -10.16
CA LEU A 69 -5.78 -4.88 -8.83
C LEU A 69 -6.26 -6.29 -8.46
N ALA A 70 -5.39 -7.14 -7.94
CA ALA A 70 -5.73 -8.48 -7.48
C ALA A 70 -6.07 -8.55 -5.98
N LEU A 71 -6.52 -7.42 -5.40
CA LEU A 71 -6.92 -7.28 -3.98
C LEU A 71 -5.86 -7.81 -2.99
N GLY A 72 -4.57 -7.58 -3.28
CA GLY A 72 -3.45 -8.05 -2.49
C GLY A 72 -3.18 -9.56 -2.56
N LYS A 73 -3.97 -10.33 -3.34
CA LYS A 73 -3.84 -11.79 -3.45
C LYS A 73 -3.03 -12.24 -4.67
N GLY A 74 -2.68 -11.33 -5.57
CA GLY A 74 -1.97 -11.60 -6.81
C GLY A 74 -0.44 -11.65 -6.68
N VAL A 75 0.10 -11.85 -5.47
CA VAL A 75 1.53 -11.94 -5.19
C VAL A 75 1.84 -13.32 -4.62
N LEU A 76 2.76 -14.04 -5.25
CA LEU A 76 3.24 -15.36 -4.82
C LEU A 76 4.75 -15.31 -4.63
N ILE A 77 5.21 -15.71 -3.44
CA ILE A 77 6.63 -15.96 -3.16
C ILE A 77 6.87 -17.44 -3.42
N CYS A 78 7.76 -17.75 -4.35
CA CYS A 78 8.06 -19.11 -4.76
C CYS A 78 9.50 -19.45 -4.37
N ASN A 79 9.68 -20.50 -3.60
CA ASN A 79 10.99 -20.95 -3.11
C ASN A 79 11.64 -21.96 -4.07
N THR A 80 10.83 -22.57 -4.93
CA THR A 80 11.27 -23.59 -5.87
C THR A 80 10.76 -23.31 -7.29
N LEU A 81 11.44 -23.90 -8.28
CA LEU A 81 11.02 -23.85 -9.68
C LEU A 81 9.59 -24.40 -9.85
N GLN A 82 9.28 -25.51 -9.18
CA GLN A 82 7.96 -26.12 -9.28
C GLN A 82 6.85 -25.18 -8.80
N GLU A 83 7.02 -24.56 -7.61
CA GLU A 83 6.07 -23.58 -7.08
C GLU A 83 5.88 -22.40 -8.06
N ALA A 84 6.97 -21.91 -8.66
CA ALA A 84 6.90 -20.80 -9.60
C ALA A 84 6.18 -21.20 -10.90
N GLN A 85 6.44 -22.40 -11.45
CA GLN A 85 5.75 -22.90 -12.63
C GLN A 85 4.24 -23.09 -12.37
N GLU A 86 3.85 -23.61 -11.21
CA GLU A 86 2.45 -23.69 -10.77
C GLU A 86 1.82 -22.30 -10.64
N GLY A 87 2.57 -21.34 -10.10
CA GLY A 87 2.15 -19.93 -10.01
C GLY A 87 1.90 -19.30 -11.37
N VAL A 88 2.79 -19.50 -12.35
CA VAL A 88 2.60 -19.01 -13.73
C VAL A 88 1.35 -19.63 -14.34
N ARG A 89 1.15 -20.95 -14.20
CA ARG A 89 -0.05 -21.62 -14.73
C ARG A 89 -1.32 -21.04 -14.12
N SER A 90 -1.37 -20.95 -12.79
CA SER A 90 -2.53 -20.44 -12.05
C SER A 90 -2.89 -19.00 -12.43
N ILE A 91 -1.89 -18.12 -12.52
CA ILE A 91 -2.11 -16.69 -12.81
C ILE A 91 -2.40 -16.45 -14.29
N MET A 92 -1.54 -16.94 -15.19
CA MET A 92 -1.58 -16.59 -16.61
C MET A 92 -2.44 -17.51 -17.45
N MET A 93 -2.50 -18.82 -17.14
CA MET A 93 -3.23 -19.81 -17.95
C MET A 93 -4.64 -20.03 -17.39
N ASP A 94 -4.78 -20.31 -16.09
CA ASP A 94 -6.08 -20.55 -15.45
C ASP A 94 -6.84 -19.26 -15.15
N LYS A 95 -6.18 -18.10 -15.34
CA LYS A 95 -6.77 -16.77 -15.12
C LYS A 95 -7.40 -16.58 -13.74
N LYS A 96 -6.78 -17.13 -12.68
CA LYS A 96 -7.27 -17.04 -11.30
C LYS A 96 -7.65 -15.62 -10.87
N PHE A 97 -6.98 -14.60 -11.43
CA PHE A 97 -7.24 -13.18 -11.17
C PHE A 97 -7.86 -12.45 -12.39
N GLY A 98 -8.54 -13.18 -13.27
CA GLY A 98 -9.17 -12.61 -14.46
C GLY A 98 -8.15 -11.90 -15.36
N SER A 99 -8.51 -10.72 -15.87
CA SER A 99 -7.65 -9.93 -16.77
C SER A 99 -6.33 -9.48 -16.14
N ALA A 100 -6.23 -9.39 -14.80
CA ALA A 100 -4.97 -9.11 -14.12
C ALA A 100 -3.89 -10.18 -14.36
N GLY A 101 -4.28 -11.40 -14.72
CA GLY A 101 -3.37 -12.47 -15.10
C GLY A 101 -2.94 -12.44 -16.58
N ASN A 102 -3.28 -11.41 -17.36
CA ASN A 102 -2.82 -11.29 -18.74
C ASN A 102 -1.33 -10.92 -18.83
N THR A 103 -0.85 -10.16 -17.87
CA THR A 103 0.55 -9.80 -17.71
C THR A 103 1.03 -10.23 -16.33
N MET A 104 2.25 -10.70 -16.24
CA MET A 104 2.92 -11.09 -15.01
C MET A 104 4.23 -10.33 -14.86
N VAL A 105 4.50 -9.86 -13.67
CA VAL A 105 5.81 -9.37 -13.27
C VAL A 105 6.50 -10.45 -12.45
N ILE A 106 7.70 -10.84 -12.85
CA ILE A 106 8.58 -11.74 -12.10
C ILE A 106 9.72 -10.93 -11.51
N GLU A 107 9.87 -10.94 -10.19
CA GLU A 107 10.85 -10.12 -9.47
C GLU A 107 11.80 -10.97 -8.64
N GLU A 108 13.02 -10.47 -8.42
CA GLU A 108 13.88 -10.99 -7.36
C GLU A 108 13.20 -10.85 -5.99
N PHE A 109 13.42 -11.82 -5.12
CA PHE A 109 12.96 -11.73 -3.75
C PHE A 109 13.90 -10.84 -2.94
N MET A 110 13.40 -9.69 -2.50
CA MET A 110 14.15 -8.80 -1.63
C MET A 110 14.03 -9.22 -0.17
N THR A 111 15.11 -9.10 0.58
CA THR A 111 15.15 -9.31 2.03
C THR A 111 15.44 -7.98 2.74
N GLY A 112 14.76 -7.76 3.87
CA GLY A 112 14.91 -6.52 4.64
C GLY A 112 13.74 -6.30 5.57
N ARG A 113 13.53 -5.04 5.92
CA ARG A 113 12.38 -4.60 6.71
C ARG A 113 11.43 -3.80 5.84
N GLU A 114 10.16 -4.19 5.84
CA GLU A 114 9.13 -3.41 5.17
C GLU A 114 8.79 -2.17 5.99
N VAL A 115 8.67 -1.03 5.31
CA VAL A 115 8.21 0.25 5.88
C VAL A 115 7.29 0.91 4.88
N SER A 116 6.25 1.56 5.40
CA SER A 116 5.28 2.33 4.61
C SER A 116 5.50 3.82 4.82
N VAL A 117 5.50 4.59 3.73
CA VAL A 117 5.47 6.06 3.77
C VAL A 117 4.37 6.57 2.86
N LEU A 118 3.40 7.29 3.45
CA LEU A 118 2.35 7.96 2.72
C LEU A 118 2.80 9.38 2.40
N SER A 119 2.35 9.90 1.26
CA SER A 119 2.78 11.22 0.81
C SER A 119 1.66 11.96 0.12
N TYR A 120 1.50 13.25 0.42
CA TYR A 120 0.67 14.17 -0.35
C TYR A 120 1.42 14.61 -1.60
N VAL A 121 0.72 14.70 -2.74
CA VAL A 121 1.28 15.11 -4.03
C VAL A 121 0.32 16.06 -4.75
N ASP A 122 0.84 17.15 -5.32
CA ASP A 122 0.07 18.16 -6.05
C ASP A 122 0.38 18.20 -7.57
N GLY A 123 1.09 17.18 -8.07
CA GLY A 123 1.55 17.09 -9.46
C GLY A 123 3.03 17.42 -9.65
N LYS A 124 3.60 18.25 -8.80
CA LYS A 124 5.01 18.71 -8.86
C LYS A 124 5.72 18.56 -7.50
N THR A 125 5.01 18.84 -6.41
CA THR A 125 5.54 18.81 -5.05
C THR A 125 5.08 17.54 -4.35
N ILE A 126 5.96 16.94 -3.56
CA ILE A 126 5.64 15.83 -2.67
C ILE A 126 5.98 16.20 -1.22
N LYS A 127 5.05 15.94 -0.31
CA LYS A 127 5.23 16.07 1.15
C LYS A 127 4.98 14.73 1.80
N THR A 128 6.05 14.13 2.34
CA THR A 128 5.98 12.82 3.01
C THR A 128 5.42 12.95 4.41
N MET A 129 4.59 12.00 4.79
CA MET A 129 4.10 11.84 6.16
C MET A 129 5.13 11.06 7.00
N THR A 130 4.86 10.93 8.30
CA THR A 130 5.65 10.06 9.18
C THR A 130 5.57 8.60 8.71
N SER A 131 6.65 7.86 8.89
CA SER A 131 6.70 6.44 8.51
C SER A 131 5.77 5.59 9.35
N ALA A 132 5.33 4.47 8.79
CA ALA A 132 4.56 3.45 9.49
C ALA A 132 5.10 2.05 9.16
N GLN A 133 4.77 1.08 9.97
CA GLN A 133 5.11 -0.32 9.73
C GLN A 133 3.91 -1.20 10.02
N ASP A 134 3.43 -1.88 8.98
CA ASP A 134 2.30 -2.81 9.01
C ASP A 134 2.77 -4.24 9.36
N HIS A 135 1.87 -5.02 9.93
CA HIS A 135 2.04 -6.44 10.25
C HIS A 135 1.03 -7.25 9.45
N LYS A 136 1.49 -7.89 8.38
CA LYS A 136 0.62 -8.54 7.38
C LYS A 136 0.24 -9.98 7.73
N ARG A 137 1.00 -10.65 8.58
CA ARG A 137 0.75 -12.06 8.92
C ARG A 137 -0.35 -12.21 9.96
N ALA A 138 -1.19 -13.24 9.77
CA ALA A 138 -2.38 -13.45 10.60
C ALA A 138 -2.08 -13.99 12.01
N GLN A 139 -0.92 -14.61 12.23
CA GLN A 139 -0.57 -15.33 13.46
C GLN A 139 0.67 -14.74 14.14
N ASP A 140 0.84 -15.07 15.41
CA ASP A 140 1.99 -14.68 16.21
C ASP A 140 3.32 -15.11 15.58
N GLY A 141 4.38 -14.36 15.85
CA GLY A 141 5.71 -14.66 15.35
C GLY A 141 5.88 -14.48 13.83
N ASP A 142 5.09 -13.60 13.22
CA ASP A 142 5.09 -13.35 11.76
C ASP A 142 4.79 -14.61 10.94
N GLN A 143 3.81 -15.40 11.41
CA GLN A 143 3.40 -16.68 10.84
C GLN A 143 2.00 -16.58 10.21
N GLY A 144 1.62 -17.64 9.50
CA GLY A 144 0.29 -17.77 8.89
C GLY A 144 0.17 -17.06 7.54
N LEU A 145 -1.08 -16.86 7.12
CA LEU A 145 -1.40 -16.25 5.82
C LEU A 145 -1.22 -14.73 5.85
N ASN A 146 -0.91 -14.17 4.69
CA ASN A 146 -0.95 -12.72 4.50
C ASN A 146 -2.39 -12.21 4.61
N THR A 147 -2.53 -11.05 5.23
CA THR A 147 -3.79 -10.33 5.44
C THR A 147 -3.74 -8.94 4.83
N GLY A 148 -4.77 -8.14 5.04
CA GLY A 148 -4.76 -6.71 4.73
C GLY A 148 -4.02 -5.85 5.75
N GLY A 149 -3.41 -6.46 6.78
CA GLY A 149 -2.76 -5.81 7.92
C GLY A 149 -3.50 -6.09 9.22
N MET A 150 -2.77 -6.61 10.20
CA MET A 150 -3.30 -6.98 11.53
C MET A 150 -3.01 -5.91 12.59
N GLY A 151 -2.28 -4.90 12.21
CA GLY A 151 -1.92 -3.76 13.03
C GLY A 151 -0.73 -3.04 12.45
N THR A 152 -0.51 -1.83 12.94
CA THR A 152 0.54 -0.94 12.46
C THR A 152 0.98 -0.01 13.58
N PHE A 153 2.18 0.50 13.47
CA PHE A 153 2.66 1.56 14.35
C PHE A 153 3.40 2.66 13.56
N SER A 154 3.49 3.83 14.13
CA SER A 154 4.17 5.00 13.58
C SER A 154 4.84 5.79 14.71
N PRO A 155 6.10 6.26 14.56
CA PRO A 155 6.98 6.04 13.42
C PRO A 155 7.64 4.66 13.45
N SER A 156 8.14 4.18 12.30
CA SER A 156 8.98 2.98 12.28
C SER A 156 10.40 3.32 12.79
N PRO A 157 10.93 2.59 13.79
CA PRO A 157 12.27 2.84 14.32
C PRO A 157 13.38 2.48 13.32
N PHE A 158 13.04 1.76 12.26
CA PHE A 158 13.98 1.39 11.20
C PHE A 158 14.06 2.45 10.09
N TYR A 159 13.12 3.38 10.05
CA TYR A 159 13.12 4.49 9.10
C TYR A 159 13.91 5.66 9.69
N THR A 160 15.26 5.55 9.62
CA THR A 160 16.19 6.55 10.14
C THR A 160 16.24 7.80 9.27
N LYS A 161 16.91 8.85 9.77
CA LYS A 161 17.12 10.08 9.01
C LYS A 161 17.88 9.84 7.71
N GLU A 162 18.89 8.97 7.72
CA GLU A 162 19.68 8.61 6.55
C GLU A 162 18.83 7.89 5.50
N VAL A 163 17.93 7.01 5.94
CA VAL A 163 16.93 6.34 5.06
C VAL A 163 15.99 7.37 4.44
N ASP A 164 15.49 8.31 5.23
CA ASP A 164 14.60 9.37 4.77
C ASP A 164 15.28 10.28 3.73
N GLU A 165 16.52 10.72 4.00
CA GLU A 165 17.31 11.53 3.07
C GLU A 165 17.59 10.81 1.75
N PHE A 166 17.91 9.52 1.81
CA PHE A 166 18.07 8.70 0.62
C PHE A 166 16.76 8.60 -0.18
N CYS A 167 15.64 8.30 0.49
CA CYS A 167 14.35 8.18 -0.17
C CYS A 167 13.88 9.50 -0.79
N LYS A 168 14.12 10.63 -0.13
CA LYS A 168 13.82 11.96 -0.66
C LYS A 168 14.60 12.25 -1.93
N SER A 169 15.89 11.92 -1.96
CA SER A 169 16.77 12.22 -3.09
C SER A 169 16.63 11.26 -4.27
N HIS A 170 16.22 9.98 -4.04
CA HIS A 170 16.25 8.95 -5.09
C HIS A 170 14.88 8.32 -5.40
N ILE A 171 13.88 8.46 -4.53
CA ILE A 171 12.61 7.75 -4.68
C ILE A 171 11.43 8.72 -4.81
N TYR A 172 11.20 9.56 -3.80
CA TYR A 172 9.93 10.28 -3.69
C TYR A 172 9.73 11.31 -4.79
N GLN A 173 10.59 12.33 -4.85
CA GLN A 173 10.48 13.36 -5.90
C GLN A 173 10.73 12.75 -7.29
N ALA A 174 11.66 11.80 -7.42
CA ALA A 174 11.92 11.10 -8.67
C ALA A 174 10.66 10.39 -9.22
N THR A 175 9.80 9.84 -8.35
CA THR A 175 8.54 9.22 -8.76
C THR A 175 7.56 10.25 -9.31
N VAL A 176 7.39 11.40 -8.64
CA VAL A 176 6.50 12.47 -9.09
C VAL A 176 6.97 13.05 -10.43
N ASP A 177 8.27 13.32 -10.54
CA ASP A 177 8.89 13.84 -11.76
C ASP A 177 8.76 12.85 -12.93
N ALA A 178 8.93 11.55 -12.66
CA ALA A 178 8.77 10.50 -13.65
C ALA A 178 7.33 10.44 -14.18
N MET A 179 6.35 10.48 -13.28
CA MET A 179 4.93 10.49 -13.64
C MET A 179 4.58 11.73 -14.49
N ALA A 180 5.09 12.91 -14.12
CA ALA A 180 4.88 14.15 -14.90
C ALA A 180 5.52 14.05 -16.30
N LYS A 181 6.75 13.50 -16.42
CA LYS A 181 7.43 13.27 -17.70
C LYS A 181 6.70 12.29 -18.61
N GLU A 182 5.95 11.34 -18.05
CA GLU A 182 5.09 10.43 -18.80
C GLU A 182 3.73 11.06 -19.19
N GLY A 183 3.50 12.35 -18.88
CA GLY A 183 2.22 13.02 -19.12
C GLY A 183 1.10 12.52 -18.20
N ARG A 184 1.47 11.98 -17.03
CA ARG A 184 0.57 11.38 -16.03
C ARG A 184 0.71 12.09 -14.69
N GLU A 185 0.52 13.41 -14.69
CA GLU A 185 0.59 14.23 -13.48
C GLU A 185 -0.25 13.61 -12.36
N PHE A 186 0.37 13.37 -11.20
CA PHE A 186 -0.27 12.69 -10.08
C PHE A 186 -0.64 13.71 -9.01
N LYS A 187 -1.92 13.80 -8.67
CA LYS A 187 -2.41 14.53 -7.49
C LYS A 187 -3.09 13.57 -6.53
N GLY A 188 -2.88 13.73 -5.23
CA GLY A 188 -3.48 12.86 -4.22
C GLY A 188 -2.45 12.21 -3.30
N ILE A 189 -2.73 10.99 -2.87
CA ILE A 189 -1.85 10.20 -2.00
C ILE A 189 -1.07 9.18 -2.83
N ILE A 190 0.27 9.21 -2.70
CA ILE A 190 1.11 8.07 -3.05
C ILE A 190 1.53 7.37 -1.76
N PHE A 191 1.21 6.09 -1.68
CA PHE A 191 1.74 5.18 -0.68
C PHE A 191 2.96 4.49 -1.28
N PHE A 192 4.10 4.64 -0.61
CA PHE A 192 5.34 3.94 -0.91
C PHE A 192 5.48 2.75 0.02
N GLY A 193 5.38 1.53 -0.50
CA GLY A 193 5.86 0.33 0.17
C GLY A 193 7.36 0.20 -0.08
N LEU A 194 8.16 0.27 0.96
CA LEU A 194 9.62 0.23 0.89
C LEU A 194 10.15 -1.04 1.53
N MET A 195 11.20 -1.63 0.93
CA MET A 195 12.04 -2.63 1.55
C MET A 195 13.38 -1.99 1.93
N LEU A 196 13.68 -1.93 3.21
CA LEU A 196 14.98 -1.49 3.72
C LEU A 196 15.94 -2.67 3.64
N THR A 197 16.65 -2.78 2.52
CA THR A 197 17.61 -3.85 2.27
C THR A 197 18.99 -3.49 2.79
N LYS A 198 19.91 -4.46 2.82
CA LYS A 198 21.33 -4.22 3.16
C LYS A 198 22.03 -3.25 2.20
N ASP A 199 21.51 -3.13 0.97
CA ASP A 199 22.07 -2.28 -0.09
C ASP A 199 21.31 -0.94 -0.21
N GLY A 200 20.46 -0.62 0.77
CA GLY A 200 19.65 0.60 0.84
C GLY A 200 18.15 0.39 0.59
N PRO A 201 17.37 1.46 0.73
CA PRO A 201 15.92 1.41 0.48
C PRO A 201 15.57 1.13 -0.99
N ARG A 202 14.58 0.26 -1.22
CA ARG A 202 14.03 -0.04 -2.55
C ARG A 202 12.52 -0.05 -2.51
N VAL A 203 11.88 0.39 -3.58
CA VAL A 203 10.42 0.37 -3.71
C VAL A 203 9.94 -1.06 -3.95
N LEU A 204 9.02 -1.53 -3.09
CA LEU A 204 8.29 -2.79 -3.25
C LEU A 204 7.08 -2.60 -4.17
N GLU A 205 6.30 -1.55 -3.89
CA GLU A 205 5.06 -1.24 -4.59
C GLU A 205 4.64 0.21 -4.33
N TYR A 206 3.75 0.70 -5.19
CA TYR A 206 3.00 1.92 -4.99
C TYR A 206 1.51 1.60 -4.80
N ASN A 207 0.84 2.42 -3.97
CA ASN A 207 -0.61 2.51 -4.00
C ASN A 207 -1.03 3.98 -4.16
N ALA A 208 -2.12 4.22 -4.87
CA ALA A 208 -2.64 5.56 -5.20
C ALA A 208 -3.73 6.01 -4.22
N ARG A 209 -3.54 5.73 -2.94
CA ARG A 209 -4.50 5.92 -1.85
C ARG A 209 -3.82 5.87 -0.49
N PHE A 210 -4.58 6.25 0.55
CA PHE A 210 -4.16 5.96 1.93
C PHE A 210 -3.99 4.46 2.18
N GLY A 211 -3.08 4.10 3.08
CA GLY A 211 -2.94 2.74 3.60
C GLY A 211 -4.02 2.41 4.65
N ASP A 212 -4.32 1.16 4.78
CA ASP A 212 -5.18 0.59 5.82
C ASP A 212 -4.53 -0.71 6.32
N PRO A 213 -3.90 -0.68 7.54
CA PRO A 213 -4.18 0.22 8.68
C PRO A 213 -3.21 1.42 8.88
N GLU A 214 -2.37 1.81 7.94
CA GLU A 214 -1.37 2.87 8.16
C GLU A 214 -2.00 4.25 8.44
N ALA A 215 -3.11 4.59 7.78
CA ALA A 215 -3.82 5.85 8.02
C ALA A 215 -4.25 5.99 9.49
N GLN A 216 -4.60 4.89 10.13
CA GLN A 216 -5.07 4.86 11.52
C GLN A 216 -3.99 5.22 12.56
N VAL A 217 -2.72 5.25 12.18
CA VAL A 217 -1.61 5.69 13.07
C VAL A 217 -0.93 6.96 12.57
N VAL A 218 -0.99 7.25 11.27
CA VAL A 218 -0.33 8.41 10.69
C VAL A 218 -1.20 9.66 10.85
N LEU A 219 -2.49 9.57 10.49
CA LEU A 219 -3.40 10.73 10.53
C LEU A 219 -3.68 11.25 11.93
N PRO A 220 -3.86 10.42 12.99
CA PRO A 220 -4.02 10.93 14.35
C PRO A 220 -2.83 11.73 14.89
N ARG A 221 -1.66 11.56 14.30
CA ARG A 221 -0.44 12.29 14.64
C ARG A 221 -0.25 13.58 13.84
N MET A 222 -1.04 13.80 12.79
CA MET A 222 -0.94 14.99 11.94
C MET A 222 -1.52 16.22 12.64
N LYS A 223 -0.77 17.33 12.67
CA LYS A 223 -1.20 18.59 13.31
C LYS A 223 -2.02 19.47 12.38
N ASN A 224 -1.77 19.36 11.08
CA ASN A 224 -2.48 20.16 10.08
C ASN A 224 -3.94 19.68 9.93
N ASP A 225 -4.82 20.59 9.57
CA ASP A 225 -6.14 20.20 9.07
C ASP A 225 -5.97 19.44 7.75
N ILE A 226 -6.51 18.22 7.69
CA ILE A 226 -6.39 17.36 6.52
C ILE A 226 -7.04 17.97 5.27
N LEU A 227 -8.14 18.72 5.46
CA LEU A 227 -8.84 19.38 4.36
C LEU A 227 -7.97 20.47 3.72
N GLU A 228 -7.31 21.30 4.54
CA GLU A 228 -6.40 22.34 4.03
C GLU A 228 -5.25 21.75 3.21
N VAL A 229 -4.66 20.62 3.67
CA VAL A 229 -3.60 19.94 2.91
C VAL A 229 -4.11 19.34 1.61
N MET A 230 -5.31 18.74 1.63
CA MET A 230 -5.95 18.19 0.42
C MET A 230 -6.30 19.30 -0.59
N GLU A 231 -6.78 20.45 -0.11
CA GLU A 231 -7.04 21.63 -0.96
C GLU A 231 -5.76 22.15 -1.58
N ALA A 232 -4.68 22.25 -0.82
CA ALA A 232 -3.37 22.64 -1.34
C ALA A 232 -2.86 21.68 -2.44
N CYS A 233 -3.14 20.38 -2.32
CA CYS A 233 -2.83 19.40 -3.39
C CYS A 233 -3.64 19.67 -4.66
N VAL A 234 -4.94 19.96 -4.53
CA VAL A 234 -5.81 20.27 -5.67
C VAL A 234 -5.38 21.56 -6.36
N ASP A 235 -5.05 22.58 -5.58
CA ASP A 235 -4.71 23.91 -6.07
C ASP A 235 -3.24 24.04 -6.55
N GLY A 236 -2.40 23.01 -6.30
CA GLY A 236 -0.99 23.01 -6.70
C GLY A 236 -0.11 23.95 -5.86
N THR A 237 -0.47 24.14 -4.59
CA THR A 237 0.19 25.01 -3.60
C THR A 237 0.76 24.24 -2.42
N LEU A 238 0.98 22.93 -2.58
CA LEU A 238 1.47 22.05 -1.52
C LEU A 238 2.88 22.45 -1.02
N ASP A 239 3.67 23.13 -1.85
CA ASP A 239 4.97 23.68 -1.48
C ASP A 239 4.89 24.69 -0.33
N GLN A 240 3.75 25.39 -0.16
CA GLN A 240 3.49 26.38 0.89
C GLN A 240 3.04 25.75 2.20
N VAL A 241 2.67 24.47 2.21
CA VAL A 241 2.22 23.77 3.41
C VAL A 241 3.42 23.34 4.25
N ASP A 242 3.47 23.71 5.52
CA ASP A 242 4.37 23.15 6.51
C ASP A 242 3.69 21.93 7.17
N LEU A 243 3.94 20.74 6.62
CA LEU A 243 3.33 19.50 7.08
C LEU A 243 3.98 19.03 8.37
N GLN A 244 3.21 19.03 9.48
CA GLN A 244 3.70 18.74 10.82
C GLN A 244 3.00 17.54 11.46
N PHE A 245 3.75 16.81 12.27
CA PHE A 245 3.27 15.67 13.06
C PHE A 245 3.62 15.84 14.53
N GLU A 246 2.84 15.19 15.41
CA GLU A 246 3.18 15.11 16.84
C GLU A 246 4.45 14.28 17.04
N ASP A 247 5.23 14.66 18.05
CA ASP A 247 6.48 13.96 18.42
C ASP A 247 6.20 12.80 19.40
N ASN A 248 5.17 12.04 19.09
CA ASN A 248 4.74 10.85 19.83
C ASN A 248 4.76 9.61 18.90
N ALA A 249 4.41 8.47 19.44
CA ALA A 249 4.14 7.27 18.66
C ALA A 249 2.65 6.92 18.72
N ALA A 250 2.19 6.20 17.71
CA ALA A 250 0.84 5.63 17.69
C ALA A 250 0.90 4.16 17.27
N VAL A 251 0.04 3.34 17.87
CA VAL A 251 -0.12 1.92 17.55
C VAL A 251 -1.59 1.64 17.29
N CYS A 252 -1.88 0.98 16.18
CA CYS A 252 -3.20 0.47 15.84
C CYS A 252 -3.20 -1.06 15.90
N VAL A 253 -4.09 -1.63 16.69
CA VAL A 253 -4.35 -3.08 16.72
C VAL A 253 -5.64 -3.38 15.99
N VAL A 254 -5.59 -4.28 15.02
CA VAL A 254 -6.77 -4.71 14.26
C VAL A 254 -7.44 -5.88 14.98
N LEU A 255 -8.72 -5.71 15.30
CA LEU A 255 -9.58 -6.79 15.76
C LEU A 255 -10.23 -7.45 14.55
N ALA A 256 -10.00 -8.74 14.39
CA ALA A 256 -10.51 -9.53 13.27
C ALA A 256 -11.52 -10.57 13.71
N SER A 257 -12.40 -10.96 12.80
CA SER A 257 -13.30 -12.10 12.98
C SER A 257 -12.49 -13.41 13.02
N ASP A 258 -12.90 -14.34 13.84
CA ASP A 258 -12.29 -15.67 13.91
C ASP A 258 -12.33 -16.38 12.54
N GLY A 259 -11.19 -16.97 12.15
CA GLY A 259 -10.99 -17.60 10.84
C GLY A 259 -10.54 -16.64 9.71
N TYR A 260 -10.45 -15.31 9.95
CA TYR A 260 -9.84 -14.39 8.98
C TYR A 260 -8.36 -14.74 8.72
N PRO A 261 -7.85 -14.71 7.48
CA PRO A 261 -8.42 -14.15 6.24
C PRO A 261 -9.18 -15.14 5.34
N VAL A 262 -9.43 -16.37 5.79
CA VAL A 262 -10.00 -17.44 4.94
C VAL A 262 -11.53 -17.39 4.93
N SER A 263 -12.15 -17.73 6.06
CA SER A 263 -13.60 -17.72 6.23
C SER A 263 -13.95 -17.29 7.64
N TYR A 264 -15.05 -16.56 7.78
CA TYR A 264 -15.49 -16.04 9.09
C TYR A 264 -16.98 -15.79 9.09
N GLU A 265 -17.58 -15.89 10.29
CA GLU A 265 -18.97 -15.56 10.52
C GLU A 265 -19.16 -14.07 10.78
N LYS A 266 -20.37 -13.57 10.57
CA LYS A 266 -20.78 -12.18 10.74
C LYS A 266 -21.98 -12.06 11.65
N GLY A 267 -22.27 -10.84 12.13
CA GLY A 267 -23.50 -10.55 12.90
C GLY A 267 -23.33 -10.62 14.41
N TYR A 268 -22.12 -10.81 14.92
CA TYR A 268 -21.86 -10.76 16.36
C TYR A 268 -21.91 -9.32 16.87
N VAL A 269 -22.64 -9.08 17.97
CA VAL A 269 -22.79 -7.77 18.59
C VAL A 269 -21.46 -7.33 19.20
N ILE A 270 -21.02 -6.12 18.83
CA ILE A 270 -19.84 -5.47 19.40
C ILE A 270 -20.29 -4.64 20.60
N ARG A 271 -19.62 -4.82 21.74
CA ARG A 271 -19.89 -4.11 22.98
C ARG A 271 -18.64 -3.35 23.44
N GLY A 272 -18.83 -2.37 24.32
CA GLY A 272 -17.73 -1.63 24.94
C GLY A 272 -17.21 -0.45 24.09
N LEU A 273 -17.82 -0.15 22.94
CA LEU A 273 -17.44 1.02 22.13
C LEU A 273 -17.66 2.34 22.90
N GLU A 274 -18.67 2.35 23.79
CA GLU A 274 -18.97 3.48 24.67
C GLU A 274 -17.86 3.83 25.63
N ASN A 275 -16.98 2.89 25.97
CA ASN A 275 -15.85 3.10 26.87
C ASN A 275 -14.74 3.97 26.25
N PHE A 276 -14.77 4.13 24.91
CA PHE A 276 -13.78 4.92 24.16
C PHE A 276 -14.35 6.29 23.74
N LYS A 277 -15.65 6.52 23.95
CA LYS A 277 -16.26 7.79 23.67
C LYS A 277 -15.63 8.87 24.56
N ASP A 278 -15.20 9.95 23.93
CA ASP A 278 -14.57 11.10 24.62
C ASP A 278 -13.28 10.76 25.40
N LYS A 279 -12.64 9.60 25.11
CA LYS A 279 -11.38 9.22 25.71
C LYS A 279 -10.23 9.77 24.85
N ASP A 280 -9.60 10.81 25.34
CA ASP A 280 -8.50 11.46 24.63
C ASP A 280 -7.32 10.50 24.34
N GLY A 281 -6.75 10.61 23.13
CA GLY A 281 -5.65 9.76 22.67
C GLY A 281 -6.04 8.34 22.25
N TYR A 282 -7.35 7.98 22.29
CA TYR A 282 -7.83 6.68 21.85
C TYR A 282 -8.85 6.82 20.72
N TYR A 283 -8.63 6.04 19.67
CA TYR A 283 -9.50 6.04 18.49
C TYR A 283 -9.97 4.63 18.17
N VAL A 284 -11.26 4.47 17.87
CA VAL A 284 -11.82 3.21 17.41
C VAL A 284 -12.35 3.40 15.99
N PHE A 285 -11.62 2.87 15.03
CA PHE A 285 -11.98 2.95 13.62
C PHE A 285 -12.82 1.74 13.21
N HIS A 286 -13.97 2.02 12.63
CA HIS A 286 -14.85 1.00 12.08
C HIS A 286 -14.36 0.55 10.69
N ALA A 287 -14.18 -0.77 10.52
CA ALA A 287 -13.89 -1.40 9.24
C ALA A 287 -15.05 -2.34 8.85
N GLY A 288 -14.95 -3.62 9.12
CA GLY A 288 -15.99 -4.59 8.81
C GLY A 288 -17.11 -4.59 9.86
N THR A 289 -17.83 -3.49 10.00
CA THR A 289 -18.96 -3.36 10.93
C THR A 289 -20.25 -2.97 10.22
N LYS A 290 -21.38 -3.22 10.85
CA LYS A 290 -22.71 -2.82 10.36
C LYS A 290 -23.61 -2.42 11.54
N LYS A 291 -24.37 -1.33 11.37
CA LYS A 291 -25.44 -0.95 12.32
C LYS A 291 -26.71 -1.77 12.05
N THR A 292 -27.29 -2.33 13.09
CA THR A 292 -28.53 -3.11 13.08
C THR A 292 -29.41 -2.72 14.26
N ASP A 293 -30.62 -3.28 14.33
CA ASP A 293 -31.51 -3.09 15.48
C ASP A 293 -30.92 -3.62 16.79
N LYS A 294 -29.97 -4.56 16.71
CA LYS A 294 -29.24 -5.12 17.86
C LYS A 294 -28.01 -4.28 18.27
N GLY A 295 -27.74 -3.16 17.58
CA GLY A 295 -26.55 -2.33 17.74
C GLY A 295 -25.53 -2.53 16.61
N ILE A 296 -24.28 -2.25 16.91
CA ILE A 296 -23.16 -2.46 15.97
C ILE A 296 -22.75 -3.93 16.00
N VAL A 297 -22.64 -4.55 14.81
CA VAL A 297 -22.27 -5.97 14.66
C VAL A 297 -21.09 -6.14 13.72
N THR A 298 -20.40 -7.29 13.83
CA THR A 298 -19.35 -7.69 12.89
C THR A 298 -19.93 -7.93 11.49
N ASN A 299 -19.27 -7.43 10.44
CA ASN A 299 -19.68 -7.59 9.05
C ASN A 299 -18.52 -7.78 8.07
N GLY A 300 -17.34 -8.03 8.56
CA GLY A 300 -16.13 -8.23 7.75
C GLY A 300 -15.06 -9.02 8.50
N GLY A 301 -13.96 -9.32 7.81
CA GLY A 301 -12.82 -10.04 8.40
C GLY A 301 -12.06 -9.15 9.38
N ARG A 302 -11.52 -8.00 8.93
CA ARG A 302 -11.04 -6.95 9.81
C ARG A 302 -12.24 -6.15 10.27
N VAL A 303 -12.46 -6.06 11.58
CA VAL A 303 -13.70 -5.52 12.17
C VAL A 303 -13.50 -4.11 12.68
N LEU A 304 -12.49 -3.91 13.54
CA LEU A 304 -12.14 -2.61 14.14
C LEU A 304 -10.63 -2.42 14.09
N GLY A 305 -10.19 -1.16 14.01
CA GLY A 305 -8.84 -0.74 14.36
C GLY A 305 -8.89 0.09 15.65
N VAL A 306 -8.17 -0.32 16.67
CA VAL A 306 -8.06 0.44 17.93
C VAL A 306 -6.68 1.07 18.00
N THR A 307 -6.64 2.40 18.01
CA THR A 307 -5.41 3.19 18.01
C THR A 307 -5.24 3.92 19.34
N ALA A 308 -4.01 3.93 19.83
CA ALA A 308 -3.57 4.74 20.96
C ALA A 308 -2.18 5.33 20.68
#